data_de351ec50cd3d53df1bfa10e61e7000e
#
_entry.id   de351ec50cd3d53df1bfa10e61e7000e
#
_cell.length_a   1.000
_cell.length_b   1.000
_cell.length_c   1.000
_cell.angle_alpha   90.00
_cell.angle_beta   90.00
_cell.angle_gamma   90.00
#
_symmetry.space_group_name_H-M   'P 1'
#
loop_
_entity.id
_entity.type
_entity.pdbx_description
1 polymer ?
#
loop_
_entity_poly.entity_id
_entity_poly.type
_entity_poly.pdbx_seq_one_letter_code
_entity_poly.pdbx_strand_id
1 'polypeptide(L)'
;FKQKTAYEISLGLVGSEMCIRDRVITYIKALPGCAKIETKTSLNLSQPFNRMKVRLKKEIVTMGQPNIDPSKKVGRYIDPKNWDEFTKKDDVVVIDTRNKYEIEIGTFKGSINPDTDSFKKFPGWWEKNKDKFHGKKIAMFCTGGIRCEKSSNYLLNQGVKDVFHLKGGILNYLEKTKKVDSNWEGECYVFDHRVSVNHDLNKGSYECCFACGRPLSLTDRSDSKFEFGVSCAKCIDEFSEDRKARFRERQKQILLAEKRGKDHLG
;
A
#
# COMPACT_ATOMS: atom_id res chain seq x y z
N PHE A 1 0.79 -27.85 19.03
CA PHE A 1 1.03 -27.59 17.60
C PHE A 1 2.50 -27.29 17.38
N LYS A 2 3.28 -28.24 16.89
CA LYS A 2 4.66 -27.97 16.43
C LYS A 2 4.58 -27.01 15.27
N GLN A 3 5.16 -25.82 15.41
CA GLN A 3 5.34 -24.86 14.32
C GLN A 3 6.14 -25.54 13.19
N LYS A 4 5.45 -25.97 12.14
CA LYS A 4 6.14 -26.20 10.86
C LYS A 4 6.58 -24.84 10.35
N THR A 5 7.85 -24.69 10.05
CA THR A 5 8.42 -23.44 9.50
C THR A 5 7.81 -23.17 8.14
N ALA A 6 7.66 -21.90 7.79
CA ALA A 6 7.13 -21.47 6.47
C ALA A 6 7.87 -22.13 5.28
N TYR A 7 9.08 -22.59 5.48
CA TYR A 7 9.91 -23.32 4.53
C TYR A 7 9.36 -24.74 4.23
N GLU A 8 8.86 -25.47 5.25
CA GLU A 8 8.25 -26.79 5.04
C GLU A 8 6.89 -26.70 4.33
N ILE A 9 6.27 -25.52 4.39
CA ILE A 9 5.01 -25.24 3.67
C ILE A 9 5.28 -24.92 2.19
N SER A 10 6.42 -24.35 1.83
CA SER A 10 6.72 -23.95 0.45
C SER A 10 7.29 -25.05 -0.44
N LEU A 11 8.00 -26.04 0.12
CA LEU A 11 8.70 -27.08 -0.65
C LEU A 11 7.86 -28.30 -1.05
N GLY A 12 6.68 -28.49 -0.47
CA GLY A 12 5.78 -29.61 -0.77
C GLY A 12 4.60 -29.30 -1.69
N LEU A 13 4.53 -28.14 -2.34
CA LEU A 13 3.25 -27.54 -2.67
C LEU A 13 3.01 -27.14 -4.12
N VAL A 14 3.80 -27.56 -5.09
CA VAL A 14 3.57 -27.25 -6.52
C VAL A 14 2.22 -27.78 -7.04
N GLY A 15 1.54 -28.67 -6.34
CA GLY A 15 0.18 -29.09 -6.64
C GLY A 15 -0.87 -28.74 -5.57
N SER A 16 -0.46 -28.15 -4.41
CA SER A 16 -1.33 -28.00 -3.24
C SER A 16 -1.48 -26.55 -2.74
N GLU A 17 -0.79 -25.58 -3.33
CA GLU A 17 -0.89 -24.16 -2.91
C GLU A 17 -2.31 -23.60 -3.06
N MET A 18 -3.03 -23.96 -4.12
CA MET A 18 -4.45 -23.62 -4.27
C MET A 18 -5.30 -24.23 -3.16
N CYS A 19 -5.05 -25.48 -2.80
CA CYS A 19 -5.78 -26.15 -1.71
C CYS A 19 -5.54 -25.51 -0.34
N ILE A 20 -4.31 -25.08 -0.06
CA ILE A 20 -4.00 -24.38 1.22
C ILE A 20 -4.67 -23.01 1.25
N ARG A 21 -4.55 -22.23 0.20
CA ARG A 21 -5.23 -20.94 0.08
C ARG A 21 -6.74 -21.09 0.30
N ASP A 22 -7.36 -22.03 -0.39
CA ASP A 22 -8.81 -22.23 -0.33
C ASP A 22 -9.27 -22.73 1.04
N ARG A 23 -8.48 -23.57 1.70
CA ARG A 23 -8.72 -23.98 3.10
C ARG A 23 -8.60 -22.82 4.06
N VAL A 24 -7.60 -21.94 3.92
CA VAL A 24 -7.45 -20.75 4.74
C VAL A 24 -8.63 -19.79 4.54
N ILE A 25 -9.04 -19.54 3.29
CA ILE A 25 -10.21 -18.71 2.97
C ILE A 25 -11.47 -19.30 3.58
N THR A 26 -11.69 -20.60 3.43
CA THR A 26 -12.84 -21.32 3.98
C THR A 26 -12.87 -21.22 5.51
N TYR A 27 -11.73 -21.42 6.16
CA TYR A 27 -11.60 -21.26 7.60
C TYR A 27 -11.93 -19.85 8.06
N ILE A 28 -11.39 -18.82 7.39
CA ILE A 28 -11.66 -17.42 7.73
C ILE A 28 -13.15 -17.10 7.55
N LYS A 29 -13.78 -17.56 6.46
CA LYS A 29 -15.21 -17.35 6.21
C LYS A 29 -16.11 -18.03 7.24
N ALA A 30 -15.64 -19.10 7.90
CA ALA A 30 -16.36 -19.78 8.96
C ALA A 30 -16.29 -19.03 10.31
N LEU A 31 -15.41 -18.05 10.47
CA LEU A 31 -15.34 -17.24 11.69
C LEU A 31 -16.56 -16.31 11.82
N PRO A 32 -17.03 -16.04 13.06
CA PRO A 32 -18.14 -15.12 13.29
C PRO A 32 -17.92 -13.75 12.63
N GLY A 33 -18.88 -13.29 11.84
CA GLY A 33 -18.82 -12.01 11.13
C GLY A 33 -18.03 -12.02 9.82
N CYS A 34 -17.32 -13.11 9.47
CA CYS A 34 -16.46 -13.19 8.28
C CYS A 34 -17.10 -13.90 7.07
N ALA A 35 -18.33 -14.38 7.16
CA ALA A 35 -18.98 -15.16 6.10
C ALA A 35 -19.05 -14.44 4.74
N LYS A 36 -19.17 -13.12 4.74
CA LYS A 36 -19.28 -12.27 3.53
C LYS A 36 -17.98 -11.60 3.14
N ILE A 37 -16.84 -12.05 3.66
CA ILE A 37 -15.55 -11.45 3.32
C ILE A 37 -15.24 -11.58 1.83
N GLU A 38 -14.94 -10.47 1.18
CA GLU A 38 -14.50 -10.44 -0.21
C GLU A 38 -13.01 -10.78 -0.28
N THR A 39 -12.64 -11.64 -1.23
CA THR A 39 -11.24 -12.00 -1.48
C THR A 39 -10.79 -11.41 -2.82
N LYS A 40 -9.59 -10.85 -2.85
CA LYS A 40 -8.91 -10.41 -4.07
C LYS A 40 -7.70 -11.29 -4.32
N THR A 41 -7.55 -11.81 -5.53
CA THR A 41 -6.41 -12.60 -5.95
C THR A 41 -5.59 -11.82 -6.96
N SER A 42 -4.27 -11.95 -6.89
CA SER A 42 -3.34 -11.37 -7.87
C SER A 42 -2.30 -12.44 -8.21
N LEU A 43 -1.98 -12.57 -9.49
CA LEU A 43 -0.93 -13.47 -9.95
C LEU A 43 0.40 -12.72 -9.98
N ASN A 44 1.48 -13.41 -9.63
CA ASN A 44 2.83 -12.94 -9.80
C ASN A 44 3.72 -14.09 -10.29
N LEU A 45 4.68 -13.79 -11.17
CA LEU A 45 5.61 -14.78 -11.72
C LEU A 45 6.69 -15.22 -10.74
N SER A 46 6.95 -14.41 -9.71
CA SER A 46 7.93 -14.69 -8.65
C SER A 46 7.28 -14.55 -7.28
N GLN A 47 7.88 -15.15 -6.25
CA GLN A 47 7.41 -15.05 -4.88
C GLN A 47 7.43 -13.58 -4.40
N PRO A 48 6.26 -12.98 -4.09
CA PRO A 48 6.17 -11.55 -3.75
C PRO A 48 6.61 -11.21 -2.33
N PHE A 49 6.75 -12.21 -1.46
CA PHE A 49 7.15 -12.05 -0.06
C PHE A 49 8.11 -13.16 0.36
N ASN A 50 9.16 -12.85 1.11
CA ASN A 50 10.11 -13.85 1.61
C ASN A 50 9.49 -14.83 2.61
N ARG A 51 8.49 -14.39 3.37
CA ARG A 51 7.82 -15.21 4.39
C ARG A 51 6.44 -14.68 4.75
N MET A 52 5.55 -15.58 5.16
CA MET A 52 4.28 -15.20 5.76
C MET A 52 4.51 -14.66 7.18
N LYS A 53 3.92 -13.51 7.49
CA LYS A 53 3.94 -12.91 8.83
C LYS A 53 2.51 -12.69 9.32
N VAL A 54 2.17 -13.24 10.48
CA VAL A 54 0.93 -12.98 11.19
C VAL A 54 1.25 -12.20 12.46
N ARG A 55 0.66 -11.03 12.62
CA ARG A 55 0.88 -10.17 13.79
C ARG A 55 -0.45 -9.68 14.35
N LEU A 56 -0.60 -9.77 15.66
CA LEU A 56 -1.68 -9.10 16.36
C LEU A 56 -1.40 -7.60 16.39
N LYS A 57 -2.38 -6.81 15.98
CA LYS A 57 -2.32 -5.35 16.01
C LYS A 57 -3.61 -4.81 16.62
N LYS A 58 -3.50 -3.74 17.40
CA LYS A 58 -4.67 -3.01 17.90
C LYS A 58 -5.48 -2.37 16.76
N GLU A 59 -4.82 -2.06 15.67
CA GLU A 59 -5.37 -1.34 14.54
C GLU A 59 -4.68 -1.80 13.24
N ILE A 60 -5.46 -2.21 12.26
CA ILE A 60 -4.96 -2.57 10.93
C ILE A 60 -4.43 -1.35 10.25
N VAL A 61 -4.07 -0.72 9.73
CA VAL A 61 -3.64 0.58 9.18
C VAL A 61 -3.85 1.69 10.20
N THR A 62 -2.80 1.95 10.96
CA THR A 62 -2.85 2.86 12.10
C THR A 62 -3.16 4.31 11.70
N MET A 63 -4.30 4.81 12.18
CA MET A 63 -4.69 6.21 12.10
C MET A 63 -4.52 6.93 13.45
N GLY A 64 -4.63 6.17 14.55
CA GLY A 64 -4.43 6.67 15.90
C GLY A 64 -5.55 7.59 16.39
N GLN A 65 -6.76 7.45 15.85
CA GLN A 65 -7.92 8.22 16.26
C GLN A 65 -8.91 7.34 17.06
N PRO A 66 -9.50 7.86 18.14
CA PRO A 66 -10.55 7.15 18.86
C PRO A 66 -11.83 7.08 18.00
N ASN A 67 -12.67 6.10 18.30
CA ASN A 67 -14.02 5.97 17.71
C ASN A 67 -14.06 5.80 16.18
N ILE A 68 -12.99 5.29 15.57
CA ILE A 68 -12.98 4.92 14.16
C ILE A 68 -13.42 3.47 14.02
N ASP A 69 -14.62 3.29 13.49
CA ASP A 69 -15.22 1.98 13.25
C ASP A 69 -15.86 1.91 11.86
N PRO A 70 -15.07 1.52 10.84
CA PRO A 70 -15.57 1.41 9.47
C PRO A 70 -16.70 0.37 9.30
N SER A 71 -16.85 -0.56 10.24
CA SER A 71 -17.94 -1.56 10.18
C SER A 71 -19.32 -0.94 10.40
N LYS A 72 -19.39 0.19 11.12
CA LYS A 72 -20.64 0.90 11.41
C LYS A 72 -20.99 1.94 10.36
N LYS A 73 -20.00 2.70 9.88
CA LYS A 73 -20.23 3.80 8.94
C LYS A 73 -18.99 4.05 8.09
N VAL A 74 -19.16 4.11 6.78
CA VAL A 74 -18.12 4.50 5.81
C VAL A 74 -18.69 5.48 4.78
N GLY A 75 -17.82 6.16 4.06
CA GLY A 75 -18.19 6.96 2.90
C GLY A 75 -18.83 6.11 1.80
N ARG A 76 -19.50 6.76 0.86
CA ARG A 76 -20.11 6.08 -0.28
C ARG A 76 -19.04 5.57 -1.24
N TYR A 77 -19.14 4.30 -1.64
CA TYR A 77 -18.25 3.70 -2.62
C TYR A 77 -18.58 4.20 -4.03
N ILE A 78 -17.53 4.59 -4.78
CA ILE A 78 -17.63 4.86 -6.22
C ILE A 78 -16.97 3.69 -6.96
N ASP A 79 -17.71 3.07 -7.87
CA ASP A 79 -17.15 2.02 -8.73
C ASP A 79 -16.05 2.62 -9.63
N PRO A 80 -14.95 1.91 -9.89
CA PRO A 80 -13.89 2.36 -10.79
C PRO A 80 -14.35 2.90 -12.13
N LYS A 81 -15.38 2.32 -12.73
CA LYS A 81 -15.93 2.74 -14.02
C LYS A 81 -16.54 4.15 -14.00
N ASN A 82 -17.02 4.58 -12.83
CA ASN A 82 -17.68 5.88 -12.65
C ASN A 82 -16.74 6.90 -11.98
N TRP A 83 -15.52 6.48 -11.60
CA TRP A 83 -14.60 7.30 -10.81
C TRP A 83 -14.19 8.57 -11.54
N ASP A 84 -13.76 8.44 -12.79
CA ASP A 84 -13.25 9.59 -13.56
C ASP A 84 -14.35 10.60 -13.89
N GLU A 85 -15.55 10.14 -14.22
CA GLU A 85 -16.70 11.01 -14.44
C GLU A 85 -17.09 11.74 -13.14
N PHE A 86 -17.09 11.03 -12.02
CA PHE A 86 -17.44 11.60 -10.72
C PHE A 86 -16.43 12.66 -10.27
N THR A 87 -15.14 12.40 -10.44
CA THR A 87 -14.06 13.27 -9.96
C THR A 87 -13.80 14.49 -10.85
N LYS A 88 -14.34 14.51 -12.07
CA LYS A 88 -14.28 15.69 -12.97
C LYS A 88 -15.26 16.81 -12.59
N LYS A 89 -16.18 16.58 -11.66
CA LYS A 89 -17.18 17.58 -11.25
C LYS A 89 -16.52 18.68 -10.42
N ASP A 90 -16.86 19.93 -10.68
CA ASP A 90 -16.27 21.11 -10.02
C ASP A 90 -16.51 21.18 -8.50
N ASP A 91 -17.56 20.51 -8.02
CA ASP A 91 -17.91 20.43 -6.62
C ASP A 91 -17.23 19.26 -5.88
N VAL A 92 -16.39 18.45 -6.57
CA VAL A 92 -15.67 17.32 -6.01
C VAL A 92 -14.21 17.63 -5.79
N VAL A 93 -13.73 17.36 -4.58
CA VAL A 93 -12.31 17.42 -4.21
C VAL A 93 -11.79 15.99 -4.07
N VAL A 94 -10.71 15.69 -4.76
CA VAL A 94 -10.07 14.37 -4.74
C VAL A 94 -8.83 14.41 -3.84
N ILE A 95 -8.76 13.52 -2.85
CA ILE A 95 -7.66 13.47 -1.87
C ILE A 95 -7.00 12.09 -1.92
N ASP A 96 -5.69 12.07 -2.14
CA ASP A 96 -4.88 10.87 -2.03
C ASP A 96 -4.53 10.61 -0.55
N THR A 97 -5.03 9.52 0.04
CA THR A 97 -4.80 9.21 1.46
C THR A 97 -3.54 8.38 1.69
N ARG A 98 -2.69 8.25 0.69
CA ARG A 98 -1.43 7.51 0.78
C ARG A 98 -0.32 8.38 1.38
N ASN A 99 0.81 7.73 1.66
CA ASN A 99 2.00 8.43 2.11
C ASN A 99 2.69 9.15 0.94
N LYS A 100 3.42 10.21 1.22
CA LYS A 100 4.15 11.00 0.25
C LYS A 100 4.95 10.16 -0.76
N TYR A 101 5.75 9.20 -0.28
CA TYR A 101 6.59 8.37 -1.16
C TYR A 101 5.81 7.47 -2.12
N GLU A 102 4.52 7.15 -1.80
CA GLU A 102 3.64 6.41 -2.70
C GLU A 102 3.06 7.33 -3.78
N ILE A 103 2.77 8.59 -3.41
CA ILE A 103 2.20 9.61 -4.30
C ILE A 103 3.23 10.09 -5.31
N GLU A 104 4.49 10.20 -4.90
CA GLU A 104 5.61 10.64 -5.75
C GLU A 104 5.80 9.77 -7.00
N ILE A 105 5.42 8.50 -6.98
CA ILE A 105 5.58 7.60 -8.13
C ILE A 105 4.33 7.45 -8.99
N GLY A 106 3.20 7.97 -8.54
CA GLY A 106 1.98 8.02 -9.32
C GLY A 106 0.76 8.38 -8.49
N THR A 107 -0.19 9.08 -9.10
CA THR A 107 -1.43 9.55 -8.48
C THR A 107 -2.49 9.87 -9.54
N PHE A 108 -3.73 10.15 -9.15
CA PHE A 108 -4.74 10.66 -10.08
C PHE A 108 -4.50 12.14 -10.38
N LYS A 109 -4.62 12.49 -11.63
CA LYS A 109 -4.50 13.89 -12.10
C LYS A 109 -5.42 14.82 -11.32
N GLY A 110 -4.87 15.91 -10.80
CA GLY A 110 -5.61 16.92 -10.05
C GLY A 110 -5.97 16.52 -8.61
N SER A 111 -5.50 15.38 -8.11
CA SER A 111 -5.71 15.00 -6.70
C SER A 111 -4.84 15.83 -5.77
N ILE A 112 -5.35 16.06 -4.57
CA ILE A 112 -4.62 16.74 -3.49
C ILE A 112 -3.70 15.73 -2.79
N ASN A 113 -2.41 16.08 -2.71
CA ASN A 113 -1.43 15.39 -1.91
C ASN A 113 -1.37 16.00 -0.50
N PRO A 114 -1.72 15.26 0.56
CA PRO A 114 -1.58 15.72 1.95
C PRO A 114 -0.12 15.91 2.42
N ASP A 115 0.85 15.47 1.65
CA ASP A 115 2.29 15.51 1.96
C ASP A 115 2.63 14.91 3.33
N THR A 116 2.01 13.77 3.64
CA THR A 116 2.20 13.08 4.92
C THR A 116 3.11 11.85 4.76
N ASP A 117 4.07 11.70 5.67
CA ASP A 117 4.99 10.53 5.67
C ASP A 117 4.31 9.27 6.19
N SER A 118 3.17 9.39 6.85
CA SER A 118 2.39 8.28 7.36
C SER A 118 0.91 8.61 7.47
N PHE A 119 0.06 7.62 7.28
CA PHE A 119 -1.39 7.75 7.39
C PHE A 119 -1.86 8.26 8.76
N LYS A 120 -1.07 8.04 9.82
CA LYS A 120 -1.31 8.60 11.16
C LYS A 120 -1.32 10.13 11.18
N LYS A 121 -0.64 10.79 10.23
CA LYS A 121 -0.61 12.26 10.13
C LYS A 121 -1.81 12.84 9.37
N PHE A 122 -2.59 12.01 8.67
CA PHE A 122 -3.75 12.45 7.88
C PHE A 122 -4.79 13.25 8.70
N PRO A 123 -5.20 12.84 9.93
CA PRO A 123 -6.13 13.65 10.73
C PRO A 123 -5.61 15.06 11.01
N GLY A 124 -4.34 15.21 11.36
CA GLY A 124 -3.74 16.52 11.61
C GLY A 124 -3.67 17.41 10.36
N TRP A 125 -3.44 16.80 9.19
CA TRP A 125 -3.52 17.52 7.93
C TRP A 125 -4.96 17.95 7.62
N TRP A 126 -5.94 17.07 7.82
CA TRP A 126 -7.35 17.37 7.62
C TRP A 126 -7.81 18.55 8.48
N GLU A 127 -7.52 18.55 9.77
CA GLU A 127 -7.88 19.63 10.69
C GLU A 127 -7.35 21.01 10.24
N LYS A 128 -6.16 21.06 9.65
CA LYS A 128 -5.55 22.30 9.15
C LYS A 128 -6.13 22.77 7.82
N ASN A 129 -6.79 21.91 7.07
CA ASN A 129 -7.21 22.21 5.70
C ASN A 129 -8.73 22.11 5.46
N LYS A 130 -9.50 21.55 6.38
CA LYS A 130 -10.93 21.25 6.21
C LYS A 130 -11.78 22.46 5.77
N ASP A 131 -11.45 23.65 6.24
CA ASP A 131 -12.20 24.87 5.90
C ASP A 131 -12.12 25.22 4.41
N LYS A 132 -11.04 24.83 3.73
CA LYS A 132 -10.88 24.99 2.27
C LYS A 132 -11.87 24.15 1.46
N PHE A 133 -12.43 23.12 2.08
CA PHE A 133 -13.30 22.14 1.43
C PHE A 133 -14.77 22.28 1.86
N HIS A 134 -15.11 23.37 2.53
CA HIS A 134 -16.49 23.61 2.96
C HIS A 134 -17.45 23.59 1.77
N GLY A 135 -18.53 22.82 1.89
CA GLY A 135 -19.55 22.68 0.84
C GLY A 135 -19.14 21.79 -0.34
N LYS A 136 -17.93 21.24 -0.36
CA LYS A 136 -17.47 20.31 -1.41
C LYS A 136 -17.76 18.85 -1.05
N LYS A 137 -17.91 18.02 -2.07
CA LYS A 137 -17.88 16.55 -1.96
C LYS A 137 -16.44 16.08 -1.85
N ILE A 138 -16.14 15.23 -0.88
CA ILE A 138 -14.79 14.71 -0.68
C ILE A 138 -14.70 13.30 -1.23
N ALA A 139 -13.89 13.12 -2.26
CA ALA A 139 -13.57 11.82 -2.84
C ALA A 139 -12.16 11.40 -2.44
N MET A 140 -11.99 10.18 -1.94
CA MET A 140 -10.70 9.68 -1.46
C MET A 140 -10.32 8.37 -2.13
N PHE A 141 -9.04 8.15 -2.28
CA PHE A 141 -8.51 6.89 -2.77
C PHE A 141 -7.21 6.48 -2.04
N CYS A 142 -6.89 5.20 -2.11
CA CYS A 142 -5.61 4.62 -1.71
C CYS A 142 -5.35 3.35 -2.52
N THR A 143 -4.24 2.66 -2.28
CA THR A 143 -3.83 1.47 -3.04
C THR A 143 -4.92 0.40 -3.12
N GLY A 144 -5.48 -0.02 -1.98
CA GLY A 144 -6.45 -1.12 -1.92
C GLY A 144 -7.81 -0.77 -1.28
N GLY A 145 -8.06 0.50 -0.91
CA GLY A 145 -9.32 0.98 -0.32
C GLY A 145 -9.34 1.02 1.21
N ILE A 146 -8.51 0.28 1.93
CA ILE A 146 -8.58 0.11 3.40
C ILE A 146 -8.34 1.42 4.17
N ARG A 147 -7.38 2.26 3.76
CA ARG A 147 -7.16 3.58 4.37
C ARG A 147 -8.38 4.48 4.19
N CYS A 148 -9.02 4.39 3.03
CA CYS A 148 -10.19 5.21 2.72
C CYS A 148 -11.41 4.86 3.56
N GLU A 149 -11.62 3.61 3.93
CA GLU A 149 -12.68 3.24 4.85
C GLU A 149 -12.52 3.93 6.20
N LYS A 150 -11.28 3.98 6.72
CA LYS A 150 -10.98 4.67 7.99
C LYS A 150 -11.06 6.18 7.86
N SER A 151 -10.46 6.77 6.82
CA SER A 151 -10.49 8.22 6.64
C SER A 151 -11.91 8.72 6.34
N SER A 152 -12.72 7.97 5.60
CA SER A 152 -14.11 8.34 5.37
C SER A 152 -14.96 8.27 6.65
N ASN A 153 -14.78 7.24 7.48
CA ASN A 153 -15.41 7.18 8.79
C ASN A 153 -15.01 8.40 9.65
N TYR A 154 -13.71 8.73 9.67
CA TYR A 154 -13.20 9.89 10.39
C TYR A 154 -13.86 11.20 9.91
N LEU A 155 -13.90 11.46 8.61
CA LEU A 155 -14.51 12.67 8.06
C LEU A 155 -16.01 12.75 8.36
N LEU A 156 -16.73 11.65 8.25
CA LEU A 156 -18.16 11.55 8.60
C LEU A 156 -18.41 11.85 10.09
N ASN A 157 -17.49 11.41 10.98
CA ASN A 157 -17.57 11.72 12.42
C ASN A 157 -17.23 13.19 12.71
N GLN A 158 -16.47 13.87 11.82
CA GLN A 158 -16.21 15.31 11.87
C GLN A 158 -17.34 16.16 11.24
N GLY A 159 -18.47 15.55 10.84
CA GLY A 159 -19.64 16.25 10.30
C GLY A 159 -19.60 16.50 8.78
N VAL A 160 -18.61 15.99 8.06
CA VAL A 160 -18.61 16.06 6.58
C VAL A 160 -19.72 15.18 6.03
N LYS A 161 -20.65 15.75 5.25
CA LYS A 161 -21.85 15.03 4.77
C LYS A 161 -21.59 14.16 3.55
N ASP A 162 -20.85 14.67 2.59
CA ASP A 162 -20.65 14.06 1.28
C ASP A 162 -19.23 13.50 1.13
N VAL A 163 -19.03 12.30 1.66
CA VAL A 163 -17.75 11.58 1.64
C VAL A 163 -17.88 10.36 0.76
N PHE A 164 -16.95 10.24 -0.18
CA PHE A 164 -16.89 9.17 -1.17
C PHE A 164 -15.50 8.55 -1.20
N HIS A 165 -15.40 7.31 -1.65
CA HIS A 165 -14.09 6.71 -1.89
C HIS A 165 -14.13 5.64 -2.99
N LEU A 166 -12.99 5.47 -3.65
CA LEU A 166 -12.80 4.53 -4.74
C LEU A 166 -12.92 3.08 -4.25
N LYS A 167 -13.92 2.35 -4.78
CA LYS A 167 -14.16 0.95 -4.42
C LYS A 167 -12.99 0.06 -4.84
N GLY A 168 -12.35 -0.57 -3.85
CA GLY A 168 -11.21 -1.44 -4.06
C GLY A 168 -9.90 -0.73 -4.37
N GLY A 169 -9.88 0.62 -4.33
CA GLY A 169 -8.69 1.44 -4.50
C GLY A 169 -8.12 1.46 -5.92
N ILE A 170 -6.89 1.97 -6.02
CA ILE A 170 -6.17 2.14 -7.29
C ILE A 170 -6.02 0.81 -8.04
N LEU A 171 -5.67 -0.28 -7.35
CA LEU A 171 -5.47 -1.56 -8.01
C LEU A 171 -6.72 -2.07 -8.73
N ASN A 172 -7.90 -1.89 -8.11
CA ASN A 172 -9.17 -2.25 -8.75
C ASN A 172 -9.53 -1.30 -9.91
N TYR A 173 -9.12 -0.03 -9.83
CA TYR A 173 -9.30 0.94 -10.90
C TYR A 173 -8.42 0.58 -12.11
N LEU A 174 -7.15 0.30 -11.91
CA LEU A 174 -6.21 -0.09 -12.97
C LEU A 174 -6.65 -1.39 -13.68
N GLU A 175 -7.20 -2.35 -12.92
CA GLU A 175 -7.73 -3.61 -13.48
C GLU A 175 -8.95 -3.38 -14.40
N LYS A 176 -9.80 -2.39 -14.07
CA LYS A 176 -11.07 -2.17 -14.76
C LYS A 176 -11.09 -1.05 -15.79
N THR A 177 -10.05 -0.23 -15.81
CA THR A 177 -9.97 0.96 -16.69
C THR A 177 -8.83 0.78 -17.68
N LYS A 178 -9.09 1.04 -18.96
CA LYS A 178 -8.04 1.01 -19.98
C LYS A 178 -7.10 2.21 -19.82
N LYS A 179 -5.83 2.04 -20.13
CA LYS A 179 -4.81 3.08 -19.98
C LYS A 179 -5.14 4.38 -20.74
N VAL A 180 -5.73 4.26 -21.92
CA VAL A 180 -6.10 5.40 -22.77
C VAL A 180 -7.22 6.25 -22.18
N ASP A 181 -8.07 5.67 -21.33
CA ASP A 181 -9.23 6.32 -20.71
C ASP A 181 -8.95 6.72 -19.25
N SER A 182 -7.73 6.48 -18.76
CA SER A 182 -7.38 6.59 -17.36
C SER A 182 -6.87 7.98 -16.99
N ASN A 183 -7.36 8.52 -15.88
CA ASN A 183 -6.80 9.73 -15.23
C ASN A 183 -5.65 9.41 -14.25
N TRP A 184 -5.21 8.15 -14.16
CA TRP A 184 -4.05 7.74 -13.37
C TRP A 184 -2.75 8.09 -14.09
N GLU A 185 -1.83 8.73 -13.37
CA GLU A 185 -0.49 9.08 -13.86
C GLU A 185 0.58 8.33 -13.04
N GLY A 186 1.57 7.77 -13.73
CA GLY A 186 2.68 7.04 -13.11
C GLY A 186 2.37 5.58 -12.75
N GLU A 187 3.05 5.07 -11.71
CA GLU A 187 2.94 3.70 -11.23
C GLU A 187 2.30 3.64 -9.84
N CYS A 188 1.65 2.53 -9.51
CA CYS A 188 1.05 2.35 -8.20
C CYS A 188 2.01 1.63 -7.26
N TYR A 189 2.36 2.25 -6.12
CA TYR A 189 3.16 1.61 -5.08
C TYR A 189 2.42 0.42 -4.47
N VAL A 190 3.12 -0.71 -4.36
CA VAL A 190 2.66 -1.93 -3.71
C VAL A 190 3.63 -2.37 -2.62
N PHE A 191 3.11 -3.04 -1.57
CA PHE A 191 3.88 -3.39 -0.38
C PHE A 191 4.49 -4.81 -0.46
N ASP A 192 4.91 -5.20 -1.66
CA ASP A 192 5.59 -6.47 -1.90
C ASP A 192 6.90 -6.24 -2.69
N HIS A 193 7.61 -7.30 -3.08
CA HIS A 193 8.91 -7.20 -3.77
C HIS A 193 8.84 -6.54 -5.16
N ARG A 194 7.65 -6.33 -5.71
CA ARG A 194 7.49 -5.58 -6.97
C ARG A 194 7.72 -4.10 -6.78
N VAL A 195 7.51 -3.57 -5.56
CA VAL A 195 7.60 -2.15 -5.15
C VAL A 195 6.56 -1.27 -5.85
N SER A 196 6.40 -1.41 -7.16
CA SER A 196 5.37 -0.71 -7.94
C SER A 196 4.78 -1.60 -9.01
N VAL A 197 3.60 -1.24 -9.47
CA VAL A 197 2.95 -1.85 -10.64
C VAL A 197 2.55 -0.75 -11.62
N ASN A 198 2.67 -1.07 -12.90
CA ASN A 198 2.21 -0.21 -13.99
C ASN A 198 0.67 -0.31 -14.17
N HIS A 199 0.13 0.35 -15.19
CA HIS A 199 -1.31 0.34 -15.46
C HIS A 199 -1.86 -1.07 -15.73
N ASP A 200 -1.08 -1.96 -16.32
CA ASP A 200 -1.49 -3.34 -16.62
C ASP A 200 -1.25 -4.31 -15.43
N LEU A 201 -0.97 -3.76 -14.24
CA LEU A 201 -0.66 -4.49 -13.00
C LEU A 201 0.60 -5.37 -13.08
N ASN A 202 1.41 -5.19 -14.10
CA ASN A 202 2.73 -5.81 -14.18
C ASN A 202 3.73 -5.08 -13.28
N LYS A 203 4.84 -5.76 -12.93
CA LYS A 203 5.93 -5.14 -12.17
C LYS A 203 6.37 -3.85 -12.85
N GLY A 204 6.44 -2.78 -12.07
CA GLY A 204 6.88 -1.47 -12.51
C GLY A 204 8.40 -1.30 -12.59
N SER A 205 8.84 -0.06 -12.75
CA SER A 205 10.25 0.32 -12.95
C SER A 205 10.99 0.64 -11.65
N TYR A 206 10.27 0.81 -10.53
CA TYR A 206 10.86 1.18 -9.25
C TYR A 206 11.40 -0.02 -8.47
N GLU A 207 12.47 0.22 -7.73
CA GLU A 207 13.03 -0.71 -6.75
C GLU A 207 12.99 -0.13 -5.34
N CYS A 208 13.15 -0.97 -4.32
CA CYS A 208 13.11 -0.54 -2.93
C CYS A 208 14.50 -0.12 -2.43
N CYS A 209 14.60 1.01 -1.78
CA CYS A 209 15.74 1.28 -0.91
C CYS A 209 15.67 0.40 0.33
N PHE A 210 16.54 -0.60 0.45
CA PHE A 210 16.53 -1.54 1.59
C PHE A 210 16.92 -0.91 2.95
N ALA A 211 17.33 0.36 2.95
CA ALA A 211 17.58 1.11 4.17
C ALA A 211 16.33 1.83 4.69
N CYS A 212 15.65 2.61 3.84
CA CYS A 212 14.51 3.44 4.25
C CYS A 212 13.14 2.96 3.73
N GLY A 213 13.11 1.98 2.80
CA GLY A 213 11.86 1.46 2.23
C GLY A 213 11.22 2.31 1.13
N ARG A 214 11.83 3.46 0.75
CA ARG A 214 11.28 4.33 -0.29
C ARG A 214 11.54 3.76 -1.69
N PRO A 215 10.65 4.01 -2.66
CA PRO A 215 10.87 3.61 -4.04
C PRO A 215 11.99 4.44 -4.68
N LEU A 216 12.79 3.78 -5.50
CA LEU A 216 13.90 4.34 -6.24
C LEU A 216 13.70 4.14 -7.73
N SER A 217 13.80 5.22 -8.51
CA SER A 217 13.89 5.18 -9.97
C SER A 217 15.26 4.70 -10.43
N LEU A 218 15.43 4.50 -11.72
CA LEU A 218 16.74 4.25 -12.32
C LEU A 218 17.73 5.39 -12.04
N THR A 219 17.28 6.64 -12.13
CA THR A 219 18.10 7.83 -11.84
C THR A 219 18.51 7.90 -10.37
N ASP A 220 17.60 7.58 -9.44
CA ASP A 220 17.93 7.52 -8.00
C ASP A 220 19.04 6.48 -7.68
N ARG A 221 19.09 5.39 -8.45
CA ARG A 221 20.10 4.33 -8.30
C ARG A 221 21.43 4.66 -8.96
N SER A 222 21.45 5.62 -9.87
CA SER A 222 22.66 6.15 -10.50
C SER A 222 23.27 7.32 -9.74
N ASP A 223 22.61 7.80 -8.69
CA ASP A 223 23.10 8.89 -7.83
C ASP A 223 24.32 8.44 -7.01
N SER A 224 25.31 9.33 -6.86
CA SER A 224 26.55 9.05 -6.11
C SER A 224 26.31 8.75 -4.61
N LYS A 225 25.18 9.15 -4.06
CA LYS A 225 24.75 8.86 -2.69
C LYS A 225 24.06 7.49 -2.53
N PHE A 226 23.85 6.78 -3.62
CA PHE A 226 23.26 5.46 -3.59
C PHE A 226 24.31 4.40 -3.22
N GLU A 227 24.08 3.71 -2.13
CA GLU A 227 24.79 2.51 -1.72
C GLU A 227 23.79 1.38 -1.52
N PHE A 228 23.89 0.31 -2.34
CA PHE A 228 22.92 -0.79 -2.32
C PHE A 228 22.76 -1.39 -0.91
N GLY A 229 21.53 -1.44 -0.44
CA GLY A 229 21.18 -1.96 0.89
C GLY A 229 21.51 -1.02 2.05
N VAL A 230 22.13 0.14 1.82
CA VAL A 230 22.66 1.03 2.87
C VAL A 230 22.07 2.42 2.84
N SER A 231 22.01 3.07 1.68
CA SER A 231 21.52 4.45 1.55
C SER A 231 20.99 4.75 0.15
N CYS A 232 20.21 5.82 0.06
CA CYS A 232 19.87 6.51 -1.19
C CYS A 232 19.92 8.03 -0.95
N ALA A 233 19.86 8.84 -2.00
CA ALA A 233 19.90 10.30 -1.90
C ALA A 233 18.85 10.86 -0.92
N LYS A 234 17.69 10.18 -0.79
CA LYS A 234 16.60 10.60 0.12
C LYS A 234 16.84 10.27 1.60
N CYS A 235 17.75 9.35 1.93
CA CYS A 235 17.93 8.89 3.30
C CYS A 235 19.39 8.89 3.80
N ILE A 236 20.33 9.34 3.01
CA ILE A 236 21.75 9.32 3.38
C ILE A 236 22.03 10.12 4.66
N ASP A 237 21.31 11.23 4.85
CA ASP A 237 21.45 12.10 6.01
C ASP A 237 20.49 11.73 7.16
N GLU A 238 19.59 10.75 6.97
CA GLU A 238 18.63 10.31 8.00
C GLU A 238 19.23 9.28 8.97
N PHE A 239 20.34 8.63 8.59
CA PHE A 239 20.93 7.55 9.38
C PHE A 239 22.36 7.87 9.80
N SER A 240 22.66 7.59 11.08
CA SER A 240 24.01 7.69 11.62
C SER A 240 24.97 6.72 10.93
N GLU A 241 26.28 6.98 10.95
CA GLU A 241 27.30 6.10 10.39
C GLU A 241 27.28 4.71 11.03
N ASP A 242 27.03 4.60 12.34
CA ASP A 242 26.87 3.31 13.03
C ASP A 242 25.69 2.51 12.47
N ARG A 243 24.60 3.18 12.09
CA ARG A 243 23.45 2.52 11.49
C ARG A 243 23.73 2.07 10.05
N LYS A 244 24.45 2.89 9.28
CA LYS A 244 24.91 2.55 7.93
C LYS A 244 25.90 1.38 7.98
N ALA A 245 26.82 1.34 8.95
CA ALA A 245 27.72 0.20 9.16
C ALA A 245 26.96 -1.11 9.42
N ARG A 246 25.90 -1.07 10.24
CA ARG A 246 25.02 -2.24 10.45
C ARG A 246 24.27 -2.66 9.16
N PHE A 247 23.89 -1.72 8.32
CA PHE A 247 23.29 -2.04 7.03
C PHE A 247 24.30 -2.69 6.08
N ARG A 248 25.54 -2.21 6.04
CA ARG A 248 26.64 -2.84 5.27
C ARG A 248 26.90 -4.27 5.74
N GLU A 249 26.95 -4.51 7.06
CA GLU A 249 27.13 -5.86 7.60
C GLU A 249 25.95 -6.77 7.24
N ARG A 250 24.71 -6.29 7.35
CA ARG A 250 23.52 -7.04 6.89
C ARG A 250 23.65 -7.41 5.41
N GLN A 251 24.05 -6.48 4.56
CA GLN A 251 24.19 -6.73 3.11
C GLN A 251 25.29 -7.76 2.84
N LYS A 252 26.40 -7.69 3.56
CA LYS A 252 27.47 -8.70 3.50
C LYS A 252 26.97 -10.10 3.88
N GLN A 253 26.14 -10.21 4.94
CA GLN A 253 25.56 -11.51 5.35
C GLN A 253 24.59 -12.07 4.31
N ILE A 254 23.81 -11.20 3.64
CA ILE A 254 22.94 -11.60 2.53
C ILE A 254 23.77 -12.20 1.40
N LEU A 255 24.80 -11.51 0.95
CA LEU A 255 25.70 -11.99 -0.12
C LEU A 255 26.43 -13.29 0.24
N LEU A 256 26.82 -13.45 1.51
CA LEU A 256 27.43 -14.70 1.99
C LEU A 256 26.43 -15.86 2.01
N ALA A 257 25.17 -15.62 2.35
CA ALA A 257 24.12 -16.63 2.32
C ALA A 257 23.84 -17.07 0.86
N GLU A 258 23.71 -16.11 -0.08
CA GLU A 258 23.53 -16.38 -1.51
C GLU A 258 24.67 -17.23 -2.08
N LYS A 259 25.94 -16.88 -1.77
CA LYS A 259 27.11 -17.69 -2.18
C LYS A 259 27.08 -19.12 -1.64
N ARG A 260 26.39 -19.38 -0.54
CA ARG A 260 26.21 -20.71 0.06
C ARG A 260 24.94 -21.41 -0.43
N GLY A 261 24.21 -20.84 -1.40
CA GLY A 261 22.93 -21.36 -1.88
C GLY A 261 21.82 -21.35 -0.82
N LYS A 262 21.88 -20.41 0.14
CA LYS A 262 20.90 -20.27 1.23
C LYS A 262 20.21 -18.93 1.15
N ASP A 263 18.90 -18.92 1.42
CA ASP A 263 18.14 -17.68 1.53
C ASP A 263 18.45 -17.00 2.88
N HIS A 264 18.73 -15.70 2.82
CA HIS A 264 18.81 -14.86 4.01
C HIS A 264 17.42 -14.26 4.30
N LEU A 265 16.81 -14.65 5.39
CA LEU A 265 15.44 -14.26 5.75
C LEU A 265 15.27 -12.84 6.33
N GLY A 266 16.30 -12.00 6.29
CA GLY A 266 16.26 -10.59 6.70
C GLY A 266 16.34 -10.38 8.20
#